data_28e27c1a3edec8b4ee9ed1c287ea66af
#
_entry.id   28e27c1a3edec8b4ee9ed1c287ea66af
#
_cell.length_a   1.000
_cell.length_b   1.000
_cell.length_c   1.000
_cell.angle_alpha   90.00
_cell.angle_beta   90.00
_cell.angle_gamma   90.00
#
_symmetry.space_group_name_H-M   'P 1'
#
loop_
_entity.id
_entity.type
_entity.pdbx_description
1 polymer ?
#
loop_
_entity_poly.entity_id
_entity_poly.type
_entity_poly.pdbx_seq_one_letter_code
_entity_poly.pdbx_strand_id
1 'polypeptide(L)'
;MVQEDRKGRTSSSGLSRRELLTRGTIAIVGAAATSSLLLSPTVQAQGETHAKYYDNFPRRSEMEHRWAMVIDLRRCVGCRACTVACKSENSVPEGVFRTWVRYEEIGAYPDTRPRYLPLFCNHCDNPPCVPVCPVLATYKRDDGLVLIDYEKCIGCGYCIQACPYGARHLNPVQKTADKCTLCVHRLEAGEKPACVATCIGGALTVGDHNDPSSEVSKLLAAIPVQTLKPEQGTDPMFFYVGLDGRILEVSR
;
A
#
# COMPACT_ATOMS: atom_id res chain seq x y z
N MET A 1 63.35 0.56 -55.80
CA MET A 1 62.81 -0.52 -56.61
C MET A 1 62.02 -1.41 -55.67
N VAL A 2 60.75 -1.38 -55.80
CA VAL A 2 59.86 -2.53 -55.90
C VAL A 2 58.43 -1.98 -55.95
N GLN A 3 57.71 -2.52 -56.88
CA GLN A 3 56.41 -2.12 -57.46
C GLN A 3 55.24 -2.23 -56.55
N GLU A 4 54.30 -1.31 -56.79
CA GLU A 4 52.84 -1.38 -56.39
C GLU A 4 52.20 -2.56 -57.04
N ASP A 5 51.27 -3.19 -56.26
CA ASP A 5 50.23 -4.02 -56.82
C ASP A 5 48.87 -3.54 -56.32
N ARG A 6 48.08 -2.94 -57.20
CA ARG A 6 46.69 -2.54 -57.01
C ARG A 6 45.83 -3.76 -57.31
N LYS A 7 45.01 -4.19 -56.36
CA LYS A 7 43.86 -5.05 -56.66
C LYS A 7 42.61 -4.69 -55.87
N GLY A 8 41.59 -4.33 -56.61
CA GLY A 8 40.24 -4.81 -56.45
C GLY A 8 39.38 -4.17 -55.37
N ARG A 9 38.80 -3.02 -55.65
CA ARG A 9 37.66 -2.45 -54.93
C ARG A 9 36.39 -3.22 -55.29
N THR A 10 35.88 -4.12 -54.44
CA THR A 10 34.57 -4.72 -54.57
C THR A 10 33.49 -3.69 -54.23
N SER A 11 32.65 -3.36 -55.19
CA SER A 11 31.49 -2.50 -55.05
C SER A 11 30.45 -3.20 -54.18
N SER A 12 30.23 -2.69 -52.96
CA SER A 12 29.05 -3.05 -52.16
C SER A 12 27.83 -2.30 -52.73
N SER A 13 26.96 -3.03 -53.41
CA SER A 13 25.65 -2.52 -53.82
C SER A 13 24.77 -2.26 -52.60
N GLY A 14 24.82 -1.02 -52.10
CA GLY A 14 23.94 -0.54 -51.07
C GLY A 14 22.50 -0.49 -51.61
N LEU A 15 21.57 -1.13 -50.88
CA LEU A 15 20.13 -1.05 -51.15
C LEU A 15 19.69 0.43 -51.10
N SER A 16 18.89 0.86 -52.09
CA SER A 16 18.39 2.24 -52.14
C SER A 16 17.36 2.45 -51.02
N ARG A 17 17.24 3.71 -50.55
CA ARG A 17 16.26 4.08 -49.51
C ARG A 17 14.83 3.64 -49.87
N ARG A 18 14.50 3.57 -51.16
CA ARG A 18 13.19 3.16 -51.64
C ARG A 18 12.98 1.64 -51.49
N GLU A 19 13.99 0.83 -51.73
CA GLU A 19 13.94 -0.64 -51.50
C GLU A 19 13.90 -1.01 -50.03
N LEU A 20 14.51 -0.24 -49.15
CA LEU A 20 14.46 -0.41 -47.71
C LEU A 20 13.05 -0.13 -47.16
N LEU A 21 12.36 0.90 -47.68
CA LEU A 21 11.01 1.24 -47.27
C LEU A 21 9.95 0.23 -47.76
N THR A 22 10.08 -0.29 -48.99
CA THR A 22 9.15 -1.29 -49.50
C THR A 22 9.33 -2.66 -48.84
N ARG A 23 10.55 -3.07 -48.52
CA ARG A 23 10.80 -4.31 -47.79
C ARG A 23 10.45 -4.19 -46.30
N GLY A 24 10.63 -3.02 -45.70
CA GLY A 24 10.20 -2.73 -44.34
C GLY A 24 8.68 -2.77 -44.14
N THR A 25 7.91 -2.23 -45.07
CA THR A 25 6.44 -2.28 -45.00
C THR A 25 5.87 -3.70 -45.15
N ILE A 26 6.46 -4.56 -45.95
CA ILE A 26 6.04 -5.95 -46.05
C ILE A 26 6.34 -6.75 -44.77
N ALA A 27 7.47 -6.46 -44.09
CA ALA A 27 7.81 -7.08 -42.83
C ALA A 27 6.87 -6.64 -41.68
N ILE A 28 6.45 -5.37 -41.65
CA ILE A 28 5.52 -4.83 -40.62
C ILE A 28 4.11 -5.39 -40.82
N VAL A 29 3.62 -5.51 -42.05
CA VAL A 29 2.29 -6.08 -42.32
C VAL A 29 2.28 -7.60 -42.03
N GLY A 30 3.36 -8.31 -42.31
CA GLY A 30 3.51 -9.74 -41.97
C GLY A 30 3.55 -9.96 -40.43
N ALA A 31 4.24 -9.09 -39.69
CA ALA A 31 4.30 -9.17 -38.22
C ALA A 31 2.95 -8.83 -37.56
N ALA A 32 2.18 -7.89 -38.12
CA ALA A 32 0.85 -7.57 -37.62
C ALA A 32 -0.18 -8.70 -37.82
N ALA A 33 -0.09 -9.42 -38.92
CA ALA A 33 -0.98 -10.56 -39.22
C ALA A 33 -0.68 -11.81 -38.36
N THR A 34 0.58 -12.01 -37.95
CA THR A 34 0.97 -13.12 -37.06
C THR A 34 0.77 -12.81 -35.59
N SER A 35 0.75 -11.51 -35.16
CA SER A 35 0.49 -11.10 -33.78
C SER A 35 -0.96 -11.35 -33.34
N SER A 36 -1.91 -11.41 -34.28
CA SER A 36 -3.32 -11.72 -33.98
C SER A 36 -3.56 -13.19 -33.60
N LEU A 37 -2.62 -14.10 -33.87
CA LEU A 37 -2.73 -15.54 -33.62
C LEU A 37 -2.04 -15.99 -32.32
N LEU A 38 -1.34 -15.07 -31.61
CA LEU A 38 -0.62 -15.39 -30.36
C LEU A 38 -1.19 -14.66 -29.13
N LEU A 39 -2.37 -14.08 -29.21
CA LEU A 39 -3.13 -13.69 -28.01
C LEU A 39 -3.64 -14.97 -27.34
N SER A 40 -2.77 -15.57 -26.55
CA SER A 40 -3.11 -16.76 -25.78
C SER A 40 -4.34 -16.47 -24.92
N PRO A 41 -5.33 -17.37 -24.87
CA PRO A 41 -6.52 -17.25 -24.01
C PRO A 41 -6.20 -17.09 -22.52
N THR A 42 -4.95 -17.37 -22.11
CA THR A 42 -4.45 -17.18 -20.74
C THR A 42 -4.40 -15.73 -20.28
N VAL A 43 -4.19 -14.74 -21.17
CA VAL A 43 -4.16 -13.32 -20.76
C VAL A 43 -5.58 -12.79 -20.50
N GLN A 44 -6.58 -13.23 -21.27
CA GLN A 44 -7.98 -12.88 -21.04
C GLN A 44 -8.53 -13.55 -19.77
N ALA A 45 -8.16 -14.82 -19.51
CA ALA A 45 -8.56 -15.53 -18.30
C ALA A 45 -8.01 -14.89 -17.02
N GLN A 46 -6.80 -14.31 -17.05
CA GLN A 46 -6.24 -13.58 -15.91
C GLN A 46 -6.97 -12.24 -15.64
N GLY A 47 -7.44 -11.57 -16.67
CA GLY A 47 -8.22 -10.32 -16.53
C GLY A 47 -9.58 -10.57 -15.87
N GLU A 48 -10.29 -11.64 -16.25
CA GLU A 48 -11.56 -12.00 -15.64
C GLU A 48 -11.44 -12.47 -14.18
N THR A 49 -10.39 -13.22 -13.86
CA THR A 49 -10.14 -13.65 -12.47
C THR A 49 -9.77 -12.46 -11.57
N HIS A 50 -9.06 -11.48 -12.11
CA HIS A 50 -8.68 -10.27 -11.39
C HIS A 50 -9.92 -9.42 -11.05
N ALA A 51 -10.78 -9.15 -12.03
CA ALA A 51 -12.02 -8.39 -11.82
C ALA A 51 -12.95 -9.09 -10.81
N LYS A 52 -13.23 -10.38 -11.00
CA LYS A 52 -14.06 -11.17 -10.08
C LYS A 52 -13.52 -11.23 -8.65
N TYR A 53 -12.21 -11.19 -8.47
CA TYR A 53 -11.61 -11.19 -7.12
C TYR A 53 -11.97 -9.91 -6.34
N TYR A 54 -12.10 -8.76 -7.01
CA TYR A 54 -12.39 -7.48 -6.37
C TYR A 54 -13.88 -7.22 -6.19
N ASP A 55 -14.73 -7.76 -7.06
CA ASP A 55 -16.19 -7.62 -6.95
C ASP A 55 -16.77 -8.46 -5.78
N ASN A 56 -16.00 -9.39 -5.24
CA ASN A 56 -16.41 -10.32 -4.20
C ASN A 56 -15.90 -9.98 -2.80
N PHE A 57 -15.37 -8.76 -2.56
CA PHE A 57 -15.05 -8.38 -1.18
C PHE A 57 -16.33 -8.20 -0.36
N PRO A 58 -16.47 -8.91 0.78
CA PRO A 58 -17.60 -8.73 1.66
C PRO A 58 -17.66 -7.27 2.12
N ARG A 59 -18.86 -6.71 2.09
CA ARG A 59 -19.11 -5.38 2.64
C ARG A 59 -18.98 -5.45 4.15
N ARG A 60 -18.64 -4.31 4.77
CA ARG A 60 -18.47 -4.20 6.21
C ARG A 60 -19.65 -4.80 7.01
N SER A 61 -20.89 -4.62 6.55
CA SER A 61 -22.10 -5.16 7.16
C SER A 61 -22.27 -6.68 7.02
N GLU A 62 -21.49 -7.32 6.14
CA GLU A 62 -21.55 -8.75 5.85
C GLU A 62 -20.47 -9.54 6.60
N MET A 63 -19.53 -8.84 7.27
CA MET A 63 -18.43 -9.42 8.02
C MET A 63 -18.88 -9.74 9.45
N GLU A 64 -18.56 -10.93 9.95
CA GLU A 64 -18.79 -11.31 11.35
C GLU A 64 -17.91 -10.45 12.28
N HIS A 65 -16.64 -10.29 11.94
CA HIS A 65 -15.67 -9.46 12.65
C HIS A 65 -15.10 -8.37 11.76
N ARG A 66 -14.90 -7.18 12.31
CA ARG A 66 -14.27 -6.06 11.61
C ARG A 66 -13.33 -5.30 12.51
N TRP A 67 -12.05 -5.59 12.40
CA TRP A 67 -11.03 -4.94 13.21
C TRP A 67 -10.94 -3.44 12.93
N ALA A 68 -10.94 -2.65 13.99
CA ALA A 68 -10.76 -1.20 13.94
C ALA A 68 -9.88 -0.71 15.08
N MET A 69 -9.35 0.52 14.92
CA MET A 69 -8.56 1.19 15.94
C MET A 69 -9.05 2.63 16.15
N VAL A 70 -9.17 3.02 17.41
CA VAL A 70 -9.38 4.43 17.81
C VAL A 70 -8.08 4.98 18.35
N ILE A 71 -7.70 6.18 17.87
CA ILE A 71 -6.46 6.88 18.23
C ILE A 71 -6.85 8.22 18.85
N ASP A 72 -6.74 8.35 20.15
CA ASP A 72 -7.03 9.59 20.87
C ASP A 72 -5.79 10.48 20.94
N LEU A 73 -5.74 11.48 20.07
CA LEU A 73 -4.61 12.41 19.97
C LEU A 73 -4.44 13.28 21.22
N ARG A 74 -5.50 13.46 22.02
CA ARG A 74 -5.45 14.22 23.28
C ARG A 74 -4.62 13.49 24.35
N ARG A 75 -4.52 12.16 24.23
CA ARG A 75 -3.78 11.26 25.14
C ARG A 75 -2.40 10.89 24.62
N CYS A 76 -2.10 11.20 23.36
CA CYS A 76 -0.82 10.89 22.76
C CYS A 76 0.25 11.87 23.24
N VAL A 77 1.28 11.36 23.90
CA VAL A 77 2.41 12.15 24.44
C VAL A 77 3.65 12.13 23.52
N GLY A 78 3.55 11.56 22.32
CA GLY A 78 4.64 11.53 21.34
C GLY A 78 5.85 10.65 21.72
N CYS A 79 5.73 9.76 22.70
CA CYS A 79 6.83 8.96 23.24
C CYS A 79 7.43 7.94 22.24
N ARG A 80 6.76 7.67 21.11
CA ARG A 80 7.17 6.71 20.08
C ARG A 80 7.31 5.27 20.55
N ALA A 81 6.82 4.89 21.73
CA ALA A 81 6.84 3.51 22.23
C ALA A 81 6.13 2.56 21.25
N CYS A 82 5.03 2.99 20.62
CA CYS A 82 4.33 2.24 19.58
C CYS A 82 5.23 1.91 18.37
N THR A 83 6.10 2.84 17.94
CA THR A 83 7.06 2.62 16.85
C THR A 83 8.12 1.58 17.24
N VAL A 84 8.70 1.70 18.44
CA VAL A 84 9.72 0.79 18.94
C VAL A 84 9.14 -0.61 19.15
N ALA A 85 7.99 -0.72 19.79
CA ALA A 85 7.31 -1.99 20.00
C ALA A 85 6.95 -2.67 18.67
N CYS A 86 6.48 -1.92 17.68
CA CYS A 86 6.18 -2.47 16.36
C CYS A 86 7.43 -3.02 15.66
N LYS A 87 8.57 -2.30 15.78
CA LYS A 87 9.84 -2.77 15.19
C LYS A 87 10.34 -4.05 15.85
N SER A 88 10.30 -4.11 17.18
CA SER A 88 10.71 -5.30 17.95
C SER A 88 9.81 -6.50 17.66
N GLU A 89 8.50 -6.33 17.75
CA GLU A 89 7.51 -7.39 17.56
C GLU A 89 7.52 -7.99 16.15
N ASN A 90 7.67 -7.13 15.13
CA ASN A 90 7.53 -7.55 13.74
C ASN A 90 8.88 -7.63 13.00
N SER A 91 10.01 -7.58 13.70
CA SER A 91 11.36 -7.61 13.11
C SER A 91 11.51 -6.63 11.93
N VAL A 92 10.96 -5.41 12.10
CA VAL A 92 11.00 -4.40 11.02
C VAL A 92 12.42 -3.89 10.84
N PRO A 93 13.02 -3.98 9.63
CA PRO A 93 14.39 -3.60 9.38
C PRO A 93 14.69 -2.13 9.72
N GLU A 94 15.99 -1.82 9.87
CA GLU A 94 16.44 -0.43 10.01
C GLU A 94 16.07 0.42 8.79
N GLY A 95 15.87 1.71 8.99
CA GLY A 95 15.53 2.67 7.95
C GLY A 95 14.06 2.67 7.51
N VAL A 96 13.26 1.67 7.88
CA VAL A 96 11.83 1.58 7.54
C VAL A 96 10.95 1.40 8.76
N PHE A 97 9.66 1.76 8.64
CA PHE A 97 8.73 1.76 9.75
C PHE A 97 7.34 1.30 9.29
N ARG A 98 6.67 0.43 10.07
CA ARG A 98 5.26 0.08 9.89
C ARG A 98 4.32 1.07 10.58
N THR A 99 4.82 1.77 11.60
CA THR A 99 4.15 2.86 12.30
C THR A 99 5.16 3.91 12.71
N TRP A 100 4.77 5.17 12.66
CA TRP A 100 5.59 6.30 13.10
C TRP A 100 4.71 7.38 13.72
N VAL A 101 5.30 8.25 14.50
CA VAL A 101 4.61 9.39 15.13
C VAL A 101 5.15 10.68 14.50
N ARG A 102 4.26 11.38 13.81
CA ARG A 102 4.56 12.69 13.25
C ARG A 102 4.45 13.74 14.34
N TYR A 103 5.39 14.65 14.37
CA TYR A 103 5.40 15.83 15.23
C TYR A 103 4.99 17.04 14.42
N GLU A 104 4.09 17.84 14.94
CA GLU A 104 3.65 19.09 14.35
C GLU A 104 3.52 20.16 15.45
N GLU A 105 3.83 21.40 15.10
CA GLU A 105 3.53 22.54 15.95
C GLU A 105 2.24 23.21 15.48
N ILE A 106 1.32 23.44 16.40
CA ILE A 106 0.05 24.10 16.12
C ILE A 106 -0.04 25.40 16.92
N GLY A 107 -0.73 26.40 16.35
CA GLY A 107 -0.86 27.72 16.92
C GLY A 107 0.11 28.74 16.31
N ALA A 108 0.15 29.93 16.88
CA ALA A 108 1.08 30.99 16.50
C ALA A 108 1.85 31.42 17.73
N TYR A 109 3.12 31.78 17.57
CA TYR A 109 3.94 32.29 18.66
C TYR A 109 3.26 33.48 19.33
N PRO A 110 3.21 33.57 20.71
CA PRO A 110 3.85 32.63 21.66
C PRO A 110 3.01 31.40 22.05
N ASP A 111 1.79 31.24 21.56
CA ASP A 111 0.86 30.18 21.96
C ASP A 111 0.99 28.89 21.09
N THR A 112 2.20 28.48 20.83
CA THR A 112 2.46 27.21 20.09
C THR A 112 2.37 26.01 21.01
N ARG A 113 1.82 24.90 20.48
CA ARG A 113 1.73 23.61 21.19
C ARG A 113 2.20 22.47 20.29
N PRO A 114 2.94 21.49 20.86
CA PRO A 114 3.26 20.28 20.14
C PRO A 114 2.02 19.42 19.94
N ARG A 115 1.91 18.82 18.77
CA ARG A 115 0.91 17.80 18.45
C ARG A 115 1.59 16.56 17.90
N TYR A 116 1.12 15.42 18.31
CA TYR A 116 1.65 14.12 17.91
C TYR A 116 0.58 13.36 17.14
N LEU A 117 0.91 12.93 15.93
CA LEU A 117 0.02 12.17 15.08
C LEU A 117 0.62 10.77 14.80
N PRO A 118 0.19 9.74 15.52
CA PRO A 118 0.56 8.36 15.20
C PRO A 118 -0.08 7.94 13.87
N LEU A 119 0.74 7.40 12.97
CA LEU A 119 0.34 6.98 11.63
C LEU A 119 0.60 5.48 11.44
N PHE A 120 -0.37 4.82 10.79
CA PHE A 120 -0.41 3.38 10.56
C PHE A 120 -0.99 3.07 9.17
N CYS A 121 -0.98 1.80 8.78
CA CYS A 121 -1.90 1.34 7.74
C CYS A 121 -3.34 1.37 8.29
N ASN A 122 -4.24 2.01 7.58
CA ASN A 122 -5.61 2.21 8.03
C ASN A 122 -6.52 0.97 7.83
N HIS A 123 -6.02 -0.13 7.31
CA HIS A 123 -6.81 -1.33 6.98
C HIS A 123 -8.17 -0.97 6.36
N CYS A 124 -8.12 -0.15 5.31
CA CYS A 124 -9.27 0.46 4.64
C CYS A 124 -10.33 -0.57 4.25
N ASP A 125 -11.59 -0.16 4.27
CA ASP A 125 -12.67 -1.02 3.82
C ASP A 125 -12.71 -1.12 2.30
N ASN A 126 -12.39 0.00 1.63
CA ASN A 126 -12.14 0.06 0.18
C ASN A 126 -10.66 0.32 -0.09
N PRO A 127 -9.78 -0.71 -0.04
CA PRO A 127 -8.34 -0.55 -0.06
C PRO A 127 -7.80 -0.41 -1.51
N PRO A 128 -7.34 0.76 -1.96
CA PRO A 128 -6.82 0.95 -3.33
C PRO A 128 -5.55 0.15 -3.61
N CYS A 129 -4.86 -0.28 -2.56
CA CYS A 129 -3.63 -1.07 -2.68
C CYS A 129 -3.86 -2.54 -3.03
N VAL A 130 -5.09 -3.04 -2.94
CA VAL A 130 -5.44 -4.43 -3.29
C VAL A 130 -5.62 -4.59 -4.80
N PRO A 131 -6.47 -3.80 -5.49
CA PRO A 131 -6.70 -3.94 -6.94
C PRO A 131 -5.47 -3.67 -7.81
N VAL A 132 -4.49 -2.94 -7.33
CA VAL A 132 -3.26 -2.64 -8.11
C VAL A 132 -2.20 -3.73 -8.01
N CYS A 133 -2.42 -4.80 -7.25
CA CYS A 133 -1.43 -5.85 -7.07
C CYS A 133 -1.48 -6.86 -8.24
N PRO A 134 -0.49 -6.89 -9.14
CA PRO A 134 -0.55 -7.73 -10.35
C PRO A 134 -0.49 -9.23 -10.05
N VAL A 135 0.04 -9.61 -8.88
CA VAL A 135 0.20 -11.01 -8.45
C VAL A 135 -0.74 -11.39 -7.30
N LEU A 136 -1.72 -10.54 -6.97
CA LEU A 136 -2.69 -10.75 -5.88
C LEU A 136 -2.04 -11.03 -4.51
N ALA A 137 -0.80 -10.58 -4.31
CA ALA A 137 -0.10 -10.74 -3.03
C ALA A 137 -0.71 -9.86 -1.92
N THR A 138 -1.26 -8.68 -2.25
CA THR A 138 -2.02 -7.87 -1.30
C THR A 138 -3.48 -8.25 -1.37
N TYR A 139 -4.06 -8.62 -0.24
CA TYR A 139 -5.44 -9.11 -0.15
C TYR A 139 -6.13 -8.58 1.11
N LYS A 140 -7.46 -8.61 1.12
CA LYS A 140 -8.31 -8.31 2.27
C LYS A 140 -8.89 -9.61 2.81
N ARG A 141 -8.77 -9.83 4.11
CA ARG A 141 -9.33 -10.98 4.82
C ARG A 141 -10.82 -10.76 5.13
N ASP A 142 -11.51 -11.83 5.52
CA ASP A 142 -12.94 -11.80 5.92
C ASP A 142 -13.18 -10.97 7.19
N ASP A 143 -12.16 -10.82 8.06
CA ASP A 143 -12.17 -9.92 9.23
C ASP A 143 -11.80 -8.46 8.86
N GLY A 144 -11.66 -8.18 7.57
CA GLY A 144 -11.35 -6.87 7.01
C GLY A 144 -9.90 -6.43 7.12
N LEU A 145 -9.01 -7.25 7.66
CA LEU A 145 -7.58 -6.93 7.65
C LEU A 145 -7.01 -7.00 6.23
N VAL A 146 -6.31 -5.95 5.84
CA VAL A 146 -5.56 -5.96 4.58
C VAL A 146 -4.17 -6.48 4.87
N LEU A 147 -3.76 -7.57 4.24
CA LEU A 147 -2.47 -8.23 4.45
C LEU A 147 -1.67 -8.35 3.15
N ILE A 148 -0.45 -8.88 3.26
CA ILE A 148 0.45 -9.16 2.14
C ILE A 148 0.94 -10.60 2.30
N ASP A 149 0.79 -11.37 1.23
CA ASP A 149 1.45 -12.66 1.06
C ASP A 149 2.88 -12.38 0.56
N TYR A 150 3.85 -12.53 1.45
CA TYR A 150 5.24 -12.19 1.16
C TYR A 150 5.89 -13.17 0.18
N GLU A 151 5.38 -14.40 0.06
CA GLU A 151 5.89 -15.40 -0.88
C GLU A 151 5.49 -15.07 -2.31
N LYS A 152 4.28 -14.51 -2.50
CA LYS A 152 3.80 -14.07 -3.82
C LYS A 152 4.30 -12.67 -4.21
N CYS A 153 4.72 -11.84 -3.23
CA CYS A 153 5.04 -10.45 -3.49
C CYS A 153 6.33 -10.30 -4.30
N ILE A 154 6.23 -9.71 -5.49
CA ILE A 154 7.38 -9.45 -6.39
C ILE A 154 8.07 -8.10 -6.16
N GLY A 155 7.64 -7.32 -5.15
CA GLY A 155 8.26 -6.03 -4.82
C GLY A 155 8.05 -4.91 -5.85
N CYS A 156 7.05 -4.98 -6.73
CA CYS A 156 6.82 -4.01 -7.81
C CYS A 156 6.49 -2.58 -7.33
N GLY A 157 6.05 -2.39 -6.09
CA GLY A 157 5.80 -1.09 -5.48
C GLY A 157 4.47 -0.42 -5.85
N TYR A 158 3.63 -0.97 -6.72
CA TYR A 158 2.35 -0.35 -7.10
C TYR A 158 1.43 -0.08 -5.90
N CYS A 159 1.35 -1.01 -4.95
CA CYS A 159 0.57 -0.84 -3.73
C CYS A 159 1.13 0.24 -2.79
N ILE A 160 2.42 0.57 -2.89
CA ILE A 160 3.06 1.66 -2.14
C ILE A 160 2.58 3.00 -2.71
N GLN A 161 2.60 3.14 -4.04
CA GLN A 161 2.16 4.35 -4.73
C GLN A 161 0.64 4.58 -4.64
N ALA A 162 -0.14 3.50 -4.68
CA ALA A 162 -1.59 3.58 -4.57
C ALA A 162 -2.09 3.96 -3.16
N CYS A 163 -1.25 3.86 -2.14
CA CYS A 163 -1.64 4.16 -0.75
C CYS A 163 -1.62 5.68 -0.50
N PRO A 164 -2.77 6.35 -0.29
CA PRO A 164 -2.80 7.80 -0.08
C PRO A 164 -2.20 8.22 1.28
N TYR A 165 -1.99 7.27 2.18
CA TYR A 165 -1.47 7.50 3.54
C TYR A 165 0.04 7.30 3.67
N GLY A 166 0.74 6.87 2.61
CA GLY A 166 2.16 6.51 2.69
C GLY A 166 2.47 5.39 3.70
N ALA A 167 1.47 4.55 4.01
CA ALA A 167 1.58 3.54 5.06
C ALA A 167 2.23 2.22 4.60
N ARG A 168 2.81 2.21 3.41
CA ARG A 168 3.52 1.07 2.83
C ARG A 168 4.93 1.47 2.43
N HIS A 169 5.85 0.55 2.57
CA HIS A 169 7.24 0.73 2.16
C HIS A 169 7.78 -0.55 1.51
N LEU A 170 8.90 -0.44 0.83
CA LEU A 170 9.66 -1.60 0.38
C LEU A 170 10.55 -2.07 1.53
N ASN A 171 10.45 -3.34 1.90
CA ASN A 171 11.34 -3.96 2.88
C ASN A 171 12.74 -4.09 2.27
N PRO A 172 13.80 -3.46 2.84
CA PRO A 172 15.12 -3.45 2.24
C PRO A 172 15.80 -4.82 2.27
N VAL A 173 15.38 -5.71 3.15
CA VAL A 173 15.95 -7.06 3.30
C VAL A 173 15.21 -8.05 2.41
N GLN A 174 13.89 -8.15 2.56
CA GLN A 174 13.06 -9.12 1.82
C GLN A 174 12.74 -8.68 0.38
N LYS A 175 12.95 -7.40 0.04
CA LYS A 175 12.60 -6.80 -1.27
C LYS A 175 11.11 -6.89 -1.62
N THR A 176 10.26 -7.12 -0.64
CA THR A 176 8.80 -7.15 -0.75
C THR A 176 8.18 -5.87 -0.22
N ALA A 177 6.95 -5.56 -0.62
CA ALA A 177 6.20 -4.49 0.04
C ALA A 177 5.88 -4.91 1.48
N ASP A 178 5.93 -3.94 2.41
CA ASP A 178 5.60 -4.18 3.81
C ASP A 178 4.74 -3.05 4.39
N LYS A 179 4.00 -3.35 5.47
CA LYS A 179 3.10 -2.43 6.16
C LYS A 179 2.65 -2.98 7.51
N CYS A 180 1.94 -2.17 8.30
CA CYS A 180 1.26 -2.64 9.51
C CYS A 180 0.29 -3.80 9.22
N THR A 181 0.39 -4.88 9.97
CA THR A 181 -0.48 -6.07 9.90
C THR A 181 -1.53 -6.10 11.01
N LEU A 182 -1.62 -5.04 11.83
CA LEU A 182 -2.34 -4.99 13.10
C LEU A 182 -1.92 -6.10 14.08
N CYS A 183 -0.68 -6.59 13.95
CA CYS A 183 -0.17 -7.73 14.70
C CYS A 183 -1.13 -8.92 14.66
N VAL A 184 -1.57 -9.34 13.48
CA VAL A 184 -2.57 -10.39 13.28
C VAL A 184 -2.29 -11.65 14.10
N HIS A 185 -1.02 -12.04 14.22
CA HIS A 185 -0.58 -13.18 15.02
C HIS A 185 -0.92 -13.03 16.53
N ARG A 186 -0.89 -11.79 17.06
CA ARG A 186 -1.31 -11.52 18.44
C ARG A 186 -2.83 -11.49 18.58
N LEU A 187 -3.52 -10.87 17.60
CA LEU A 187 -5.00 -10.85 17.59
C LEU A 187 -5.59 -12.27 17.57
N GLU A 188 -5.01 -13.16 16.76
CA GLU A 188 -5.39 -14.58 16.69
C GLU A 188 -5.10 -15.33 18.00
N ALA A 189 -4.11 -14.89 18.78
CA ALA A 189 -3.83 -15.39 20.13
C ALA A 189 -4.70 -14.72 21.22
N GLY A 190 -5.62 -13.82 20.86
CA GLY A 190 -6.44 -13.05 21.81
C GLY A 190 -5.70 -11.92 22.51
N GLU A 191 -4.51 -11.54 22.01
CA GLU A 191 -3.67 -10.50 22.59
C GLU A 191 -3.85 -9.15 21.85
N LYS A 192 -3.58 -8.05 22.58
CA LYS A 192 -3.56 -6.72 21.96
C LYS A 192 -2.31 -6.56 21.07
N PRO A 193 -2.41 -5.81 19.95
CA PRO A 193 -1.25 -5.43 19.16
C PRO A 193 -0.16 -4.78 20.00
N ALA A 194 1.10 -5.03 19.70
CA ALA A 194 2.24 -4.58 20.49
C ALA A 194 2.24 -3.06 20.74
N CYS A 195 1.89 -2.27 19.72
CA CYS A 195 1.78 -0.80 19.84
C CYS A 195 0.68 -0.36 20.81
N VAL A 196 -0.42 -1.11 20.91
CA VAL A 196 -1.52 -0.84 21.86
C VAL A 196 -1.10 -1.21 23.26
N ALA A 197 -0.52 -2.40 23.44
CA ALA A 197 -0.06 -2.91 24.74
C ALA A 197 1.00 -2.00 25.40
N THR A 198 1.85 -1.35 24.60
CA THR A 198 2.93 -0.47 25.09
C THR A 198 2.56 1.01 25.13
N CYS A 199 1.33 1.38 24.78
CA CYS A 199 0.94 2.80 24.75
C CYS A 199 0.78 3.37 26.15
N ILE A 200 1.77 4.14 26.62
CA ILE A 200 1.82 4.70 27.97
C ILE A 200 0.61 5.64 28.24
N GLY A 201 0.23 6.46 27.26
CA GLY A 201 -0.92 7.38 27.38
C GLY A 201 -2.27 6.67 27.20
N GLY A 202 -2.31 5.40 26.84
CA GLY A 202 -3.54 4.69 26.49
C GLY A 202 -4.28 5.38 25.33
N ALA A 203 -3.53 5.96 24.39
CA ALA A 203 -4.08 6.68 23.25
C ALA A 203 -4.58 5.74 22.14
N LEU A 204 -4.20 4.47 22.15
CA LEU A 204 -4.51 3.49 21.14
C LEU A 204 -5.48 2.45 21.70
N THR A 205 -6.64 2.28 21.08
CA THR A 205 -7.63 1.27 21.43
C THR A 205 -7.96 0.46 20.19
N VAL A 206 -7.87 -0.86 20.26
CA VAL A 206 -8.20 -1.79 19.18
C VAL A 206 -9.38 -2.67 19.60
N GLY A 207 -10.23 -3.02 18.66
CA GLY A 207 -11.36 -3.91 18.89
C GLY A 207 -12.14 -4.20 17.63
N ASP A 208 -13.17 -5.01 17.79
CA ASP A 208 -14.11 -5.32 16.73
C ASP A 208 -15.14 -4.19 16.59
N HIS A 209 -15.21 -3.61 15.39
CA HIS A 209 -16.18 -2.57 15.08
C HIS A 209 -17.63 -3.09 15.03
N ASN A 210 -17.81 -4.36 14.65
CA ASN A 210 -19.13 -4.96 14.49
C ASN A 210 -19.70 -5.52 15.81
N ASP A 211 -18.85 -5.67 16.84
CA ASP A 211 -19.29 -6.06 18.18
C ASP A 211 -19.69 -4.81 19.01
N PRO A 212 -20.98 -4.63 19.36
CA PRO A 212 -21.43 -3.51 20.18
C PRO A 212 -20.82 -3.50 21.60
N SER A 213 -20.37 -4.67 22.09
CA SER A 213 -19.73 -4.80 23.40
C SER A 213 -18.28 -4.36 23.40
N SER A 214 -17.66 -4.26 22.23
CA SER A 214 -16.27 -3.85 22.01
C SER A 214 -16.01 -2.44 22.55
N GLU A 215 -14.82 -2.22 23.10
CA GLU A 215 -14.36 -0.90 23.55
C GLU A 215 -14.33 0.12 22.40
N VAL A 216 -13.94 -0.32 21.19
CA VAL A 216 -13.93 0.53 20.00
C VAL A 216 -15.32 0.98 19.62
N SER A 217 -16.32 0.08 19.57
CA SER A 217 -17.70 0.43 19.22
C SER A 217 -18.31 1.40 20.23
N LYS A 218 -18.05 1.20 21.52
CA LYS A 218 -18.46 2.12 22.58
C LYS A 218 -17.84 3.51 22.43
N LEU A 219 -16.54 3.58 22.11
CA LEU A 219 -15.86 4.86 21.88
C LEU A 219 -16.40 5.58 20.63
N LEU A 220 -16.63 4.85 19.54
CA LEU A 220 -17.19 5.42 18.30
C LEU A 220 -18.60 5.97 18.48
N ALA A 221 -19.40 5.35 19.35
CA ALA A 221 -20.75 5.83 19.68
C ALA A 221 -20.74 7.06 20.63
N ALA A 222 -19.74 7.17 21.51
CA ALA A 222 -19.69 8.18 22.56
C ALA A 222 -18.93 9.45 22.19
N ILE A 223 -17.99 9.40 21.27
CA ILE A 223 -17.06 10.49 20.99
C ILE A 223 -16.99 10.77 19.48
N PRO A 224 -17.01 12.04 19.05
CA PRO A 224 -16.83 12.38 17.65
C PRO A 224 -15.42 11.98 17.17
N VAL A 225 -15.37 11.23 16.10
CA VAL A 225 -14.14 10.76 15.48
C VAL A 225 -14.03 11.24 14.03
N GLN A 226 -12.82 11.29 13.54
CA GLN A 226 -12.51 11.64 12.14
C GLN A 226 -11.57 10.59 11.56
N THR A 227 -11.55 10.49 10.24
CA THR A 227 -10.59 9.65 9.51
C THR A 227 -9.61 10.52 8.74
N LEU A 228 -8.44 9.97 8.43
CA LEU A 228 -7.48 10.65 7.57
C LEU A 228 -7.98 10.61 6.11
N LYS A 229 -7.90 11.75 5.42
CA LYS A 229 -8.18 11.87 3.97
C LYS A 229 -9.51 11.22 3.54
N PRO A 230 -10.65 11.62 4.13
CA PRO A 230 -11.95 11.04 3.77
C PRO A 230 -12.31 11.24 2.30
N GLU A 231 -11.78 12.28 1.66
CA GLU A 231 -11.95 12.60 0.23
C GLU A 231 -11.39 11.54 -0.71
N GLN A 232 -10.55 10.63 -0.21
CA GLN A 232 -9.97 9.55 -1.01
C GLN A 232 -10.92 8.33 -1.17
N GLY A 233 -12.06 8.32 -0.50
CA GLY A 233 -13.06 7.25 -0.61
C GLY A 233 -12.57 5.85 -0.25
N THR A 234 -11.56 5.75 0.59
CA THR A 234 -10.94 4.46 0.97
C THR A 234 -11.56 3.81 2.20
N ASP A 235 -12.44 4.52 2.90
CA ASP A 235 -13.12 4.09 4.11
C ASP A 235 -12.16 3.51 5.17
N PRO A 236 -11.31 4.35 5.80
CA PRO A 236 -10.35 3.94 6.80
C PRO A 236 -11.03 3.33 8.04
N MET A 237 -10.45 2.27 8.58
CA MET A 237 -10.89 1.66 9.85
C MET A 237 -10.09 2.12 11.06
N PHE A 238 -9.24 3.14 10.88
CA PHE A 238 -8.53 3.82 11.95
C PHE A 238 -9.12 5.21 12.11
N PHE A 239 -9.65 5.44 13.31
CA PHE A 239 -10.42 6.63 13.67
C PHE A 239 -9.63 7.49 14.65
N TYR A 240 -9.64 8.78 14.46
CA TYR A 240 -8.90 9.73 15.26
C TYR A 240 -9.84 10.61 16.08
N VAL A 241 -9.55 10.75 17.36
CA VAL A 241 -10.20 11.71 18.26
C VAL A 241 -9.31 12.94 18.39
N GLY A 242 -9.89 14.12 18.21
CA GLY A 242 -9.15 15.40 18.32
C GLY A 242 -8.27 15.72 17.12
N LEU A 243 -8.58 15.16 15.96
CA LEU A 243 -7.99 15.56 14.68
C LEU A 243 -8.62 16.90 14.27
N ASP A 244 -7.85 17.97 14.15
CA ASP A 244 -8.35 19.21 13.56
C ASP A 244 -7.92 19.34 12.09
N GLY A 245 -8.73 20.08 11.30
CA GLY A 245 -8.62 20.14 9.85
C GLY A 245 -7.26 20.59 9.29
N ARG A 246 -6.41 21.24 10.11
CA ARG A 246 -5.10 21.73 9.69
C ARG A 246 -4.05 20.64 9.52
N ILE A 247 -4.24 19.48 10.15
CA ILE A 247 -3.32 18.33 10.04
C ILE A 247 -3.45 17.62 8.69
N LEU A 248 -4.60 17.76 8.04
CA LEU A 248 -4.89 17.09 6.78
C LEU A 248 -4.15 17.72 5.58
N GLU A 249 -3.75 19.00 5.68
CA GLU A 249 -3.13 19.73 4.56
C GLU A 249 -1.63 19.45 4.37
N VAL A 250 -0.95 18.87 5.35
CA VAL A 250 0.51 18.71 5.37
C VAL A 250 0.95 17.27 4.99
N SER A 251 0.21 16.58 4.18
CA SER A 251 0.56 15.23 3.74
C SER A 251 1.17 15.22 2.32
N ARG A 252 2.31 15.90 2.14
CA ARG A 252 3.18 15.67 0.98
C ARG A 252 4.61 15.47 1.42
#